data_6e42798ad23fa411c9f9c036a937b161
#
_entry.id   6e42798ad23fa411c9f9c036a937b161
#
_cell.length_a   1.000
_cell.length_b   1.000
_cell.length_c   1.000
_cell.angle_alpha   90.00
_cell.angle_beta   90.00
_cell.angle_gamma   90.00
#
_symmetry.space_group_name_H-M   'P 1'
#
loop_
_entity.id
_entity.type
_entity.pdbx_description
1 polymer ?
#
loop_
_entity_poly.entity_id
_entity_poly.type
_entity_poly.pdbx_seq_one_letter_code
_entity_poly.pdbx_strand_id
1 'polypeptide(L)'
;METLGDKILKKMSKKYSCKFCLYKCCRKYNLDRHLLTCKFKMETNGDESMSKMSKSSADDNTVTKHICEECNKEYSSRNGLWKHNKTYHSKKDDDISDKELIMMLIKENSEFKNMMMKVVENGTNNTTNNTTTHINSHNKAFNLNFFLNETCKDAMNITDFISSIKLNLEDLENTGRRGYIEGISNIILKNLNNIEQHMRPLHCSDQKREILYVKDNNEWTKETDDKPILTKAIKNVAHKNIKQIQYWRDKNPDCTSCDSRKNDLYLKIVSNSMNGLTEEEGRKNINKIISNVAKETVIQKDLH
;
A
#
# COMPACT_ATOMS: atom_id res chain seq x y z
N MET A 1 -24.36 -21.24 27.78
CA MET A 1 -24.26 -20.93 26.33
C MET A 1 -22.88 -20.46 26.03
N GLU A 2 -22.07 -21.30 25.38
CA GLU A 2 -20.70 -20.89 24.97
C GLU A 2 -20.81 -19.94 23.79
N THR A 3 -20.14 -18.81 23.88
CA THR A 3 -20.14 -17.79 22.84
C THR A 3 -19.32 -18.23 21.62
N LEU A 4 -19.61 -17.65 20.45
CA LEU A 4 -18.86 -17.93 19.21
C LEU A 4 -17.36 -17.62 19.34
N GLY A 5 -17.01 -16.70 20.22
CA GLY A 5 -15.63 -16.34 20.58
C GLY A 5 -14.87 -17.47 21.30
N ASP A 6 -15.55 -18.21 22.18
CA ASP A 6 -14.92 -19.33 22.92
C ASP A 6 -14.60 -20.50 22.00
N LYS A 7 -15.38 -20.71 20.95
CA LYS A 7 -15.13 -21.77 19.94
C LYS A 7 -13.95 -21.46 19.04
N ILE A 8 -13.68 -20.17 18.77
CA ILE A 8 -12.53 -19.75 17.95
C ILE A 8 -11.23 -19.87 18.75
N LEU A 9 -11.25 -19.54 20.04
CA LEU A 9 -10.09 -19.67 20.93
C LEU A 9 -9.70 -21.13 21.19
N LYS A 10 -10.66 -22.06 21.28
CA LYS A 10 -10.39 -23.50 21.40
C LYS A 10 -9.77 -24.12 20.15
N LYS A 11 -9.90 -23.52 18.96
CA LYS A 11 -9.35 -24.05 17.70
C LYS A 11 -7.85 -23.73 17.47
N MET A 12 -7.25 -22.88 18.30
CA MET A 12 -5.82 -22.59 18.30
C MET A 12 -5.05 -23.41 19.36
N SER A 13 -5.43 -24.67 19.60
CA SER A 13 -4.67 -25.54 20.50
C SER A 13 -3.25 -25.74 19.96
N LYS A 14 -2.27 -25.42 20.79
CA LYS A 14 -0.85 -25.59 20.50
C LYS A 14 -0.56 -27.07 20.32
N LYS A 15 -0.49 -27.54 19.06
CA LYS A 15 -0.41 -28.98 18.69
C LYS A 15 0.96 -29.60 18.95
N TYR A 16 2.02 -28.82 19.07
CA TYR A 16 3.38 -29.27 19.16
C TYR A 16 4.04 -28.72 20.41
N SER A 17 4.70 -29.61 21.19
CA SER A 17 5.42 -29.24 22.42
C SER A 17 6.83 -29.79 22.40
N CYS A 18 7.77 -29.05 22.96
CA CYS A 18 9.14 -29.52 23.16
C CYS A 18 9.15 -30.55 24.27
N LYS A 19 9.90 -31.65 24.05
CA LYS A 19 10.08 -32.72 25.06
C LYS A 19 11.04 -32.31 26.18
N PHE A 20 11.86 -31.28 25.96
CA PHE A 20 12.93 -30.87 26.85
C PHE A 20 12.62 -29.61 27.67
N CYS A 21 11.62 -28.81 27.24
CA CYS A 21 11.19 -27.61 27.95
C CYS A 21 9.68 -27.36 27.75
N LEU A 22 9.14 -26.33 28.41
CA LEU A 22 7.71 -25.98 28.37
C LEU A 22 7.26 -25.26 27.06
N TYR A 23 8.13 -25.17 26.05
CA TYR A 23 7.81 -24.52 24.80
C TYR A 23 6.72 -25.27 24.03
N LYS A 24 5.65 -24.54 23.61
CA LYS A 24 4.53 -25.06 22.83
C LYS A 24 4.25 -24.14 21.63
N CYS A 25 3.95 -24.74 20.47
CA CYS A 25 3.65 -24.01 19.25
C CYS A 25 2.57 -24.71 18.41
N CYS A 26 2.01 -23.98 17.43
CA CYS A 26 0.95 -24.49 16.55
C CYS A 26 1.46 -25.08 15.22
N ARG A 27 2.74 -24.93 14.89
CA ARG A 27 3.35 -25.41 13.64
C ARG A 27 4.57 -26.26 13.93
N LYS A 28 4.67 -27.41 13.23
CA LYS A 28 5.82 -28.36 13.36
C LYS A 28 7.15 -27.67 13.08
N TYR A 29 7.24 -26.86 12.02
CA TYR A 29 8.45 -26.10 11.68
C TYR A 29 8.99 -25.24 12.84
N ASN A 30 8.12 -24.61 13.62
CA ASN A 30 8.53 -23.81 14.76
C ASN A 30 9.07 -24.68 15.91
N LEU A 31 8.56 -25.90 16.07
CA LEU A 31 9.10 -26.84 17.03
C LEU A 31 10.49 -27.35 16.58
N ASP A 32 10.64 -27.71 15.29
CA ASP A 32 11.92 -28.21 14.75
C ASP A 32 13.00 -27.12 14.87
N ARG A 33 12.70 -25.86 14.55
CA ARG A 33 13.62 -24.74 14.76
C ARG A 33 13.98 -24.53 16.25
N HIS A 34 12.99 -24.63 17.14
CA HIS A 34 13.24 -24.56 18.59
C HIS A 34 14.12 -25.70 19.08
N LEU A 35 13.94 -26.92 18.59
CA LEU A 35 14.76 -28.10 19.01
C LEU A 35 16.23 -27.95 18.64
N LEU A 36 16.58 -27.17 17.61
CA LEU A 36 17.98 -26.85 17.26
C LEU A 36 18.65 -25.91 18.27
N THR A 37 17.85 -25.08 18.96
CA THR A 37 18.34 -24.05 19.89
C THR A 37 17.90 -24.27 21.35
N CYS A 38 17.28 -25.40 21.65
CA CYS A 38 16.75 -25.69 22.98
C CYS A 38 17.86 -25.93 24.01
N LYS A 39 18.00 -25.04 24.97
CA LYS A 39 19.03 -25.12 26.04
C LYS A 39 18.85 -26.30 27.00
N PHE A 40 17.69 -26.96 27.00
CA PHE A 40 17.38 -28.10 27.89
C PHE A 40 17.51 -29.45 27.19
N LYS A 41 18.04 -29.49 25.96
CA LYS A 41 18.38 -30.74 25.26
C LYS A 41 19.70 -31.25 25.84
N MET A 42 19.61 -32.07 26.87
CA MET A 42 20.79 -32.80 27.38
C MET A 42 21.22 -33.85 26.34
N GLU A 43 22.51 -33.90 26.07
CA GLU A 43 23.14 -34.96 25.27
C GLU A 43 22.98 -36.27 26.01
N THR A 44 22.06 -37.13 25.58
CA THR A 44 22.08 -38.54 25.94
C THR A 44 22.96 -39.25 24.92
N ASN A 45 24.15 -39.70 25.38
CA ASN A 45 25.02 -40.61 24.67
C ASN A 45 24.30 -41.92 24.39
N GLY A 46 24.44 -42.44 23.17
CA GLY A 46 24.01 -43.78 22.82
C GLY A 46 23.86 -44.01 21.32
N ASP A 47 24.94 -44.37 20.71
CA ASP A 47 25.22 -45.21 19.55
C ASP A 47 24.47 -45.23 18.22
N GLU A 48 25.36 -45.31 17.22
CA GLU A 48 25.31 -45.92 15.87
C GLU A 48 24.70 -45.06 14.76
N SER A 49 25.35 -44.70 13.73
CA SER A 49 26.49 -45.06 12.92
C SER A 49 26.39 -44.34 11.55
N MET A 50 27.55 -44.06 10.99
CA MET A 50 27.91 -43.83 9.57
C MET A 50 27.34 -42.62 8.87
N SER A 51 28.11 -41.75 8.20
CA SER A 51 29.50 -41.85 7.71
C SER A 51 29.97 -40.50 7.19
N LYS A 52 31.24 -40.18 7.46
CA LYS A 52 32.26 -39.50 6.59
C LYS A 52 31.93 -38.16 5.98
N MET A 53 32.77 -37.17 6.13
CA MET A 53 34.21 -37.00 5.90
C MET A 53 34.74 -35.78 6.68
N SER A 54 35.70 -35.98 7.56
CA SER A 54 37.11 -35.58 7.52
C SER A 54 37.41 -34.14 7.14
N LYS A 55 38.16 -33.38 7.88
CA LYS A 55 39.44 -33.38 8.57
C LYS A 55 39.57 -32.00 9.19
N SER A 56 40.30 -31.62 10.16
CA SER A 56 41.46 -32.16 10.86
C SER A 56 41.69 -31.29 12.09
N SER A 57 42.00 -31.95 13.15
CA SER A 57 42.87 -31.59 14.25
C SER A 57 43.70 -30.31 14.12
N ALA A 58 43.70 -29.47 15.14
CA ALA A 58 44.85 -29.33 16.04
C ALA A 58 44.49 -28.31 17.12
N ASP A 59 44.78 -28.68 18.34
CA ASP A 59 44.88 -27.82 19.50
C ASP A 59 45.76 -26.64 19.18
N ASP A 60 45.23 -25.44 19.32
CA ASP A 60 46.01 -24.30 19.81
C ASP A 60 45.06 -23.32 20.49
N ASN A 61 45.21 -23.23 21.78
CA ASN A 61 44.50 -22.33 22.68
C ASN A 61 45.13 -20.95 22.57
N THR A 62 45.12 -20.35 21.35
CA THR A 62 45.43 -18.97 21.15
C THR A 62 44.11 -18.20 21.11
N VAL A 63 43.76 -17.57 22.22
CA VAL A 63 42.76 -16.53 22.30
C VAL A 63 43.21 -15.44 21.34
N THR A 64 42.69 -15.43 20.12
CA THR A 64 42.94 -14.38 19.14
C THR A 64 42.27 -13.13 19.66
N LYS A 65 43.05 -12.30 20.33
CA LYS A 65 42.62 -10.93 20.74
C LYS A 65 42.50 -10.05 19.50
N HIS A 66 41.36 -9.43 19.35
CA HIS A 66 41.12 -8.46 18.28
C HIS A 66 41.42 -7.06 18.85
N ILE A 67 42.45 -6.41 18.33
CA ILE A 67 42.95 -5.13 18.83
C ILE A 67 42.47 -4.00 17.90
N CYS A 68 42.01 -2.90 18.45
CA CYS A 68 41.69 -1.70 17.69
C CYS A 68 42.98 -0.99 17.32
N GLU A 69 43.20 -0.76 16.02
CA GLU A 69 44.44 -0.11 15.50
C GLU A 69 44.55 1.35 15.88
N GLU A 70 43.44 2.04 16.21
CA GLU A 70 43.46 3.45 16.52
C GLU A 70 43.60 3.75 18.03
N CYS A 71 43.10 2.88 18.92
CA CYS A 71 43.17 3.14 20.36
C CYS A 71 43.77 1.97 21.18
N ASN A 72 44.26 0.93 20.52
CA ASN A 72 44.90 -0.25 21.10
C ASN A 72 44.06 -1.04 22.14
N LYS A 73 42.75 -0.86 22.17
CA LYS A 73 41.82 -1.63 23.03
C LYS A 73 41.63 -3.04 22.49
N GLU A 74 41.74 -4.02 23.38
CA GLU A 74 41.58 -5.44 23.06
C GLU A 74 40.14 -5.92 23.24
N TYR A 75 39.67 -6.71 22.29
CA TYR A 75 38.31 -7.30 22.29
C TYR A 75 38.40 -8.84 22.12
N SER A 76 37.53 -9.55 22.83
CA SER A 76 37.43 -10.99 22.77
C SER A 76 36.75 -11.52 21.49
N SER A 77 36.18 -10.65 20.65
CA SER A 77 35.54 -11.07 19.41
C SER A 77 35.61 -9.97 18.33
N ARG A 78 35.61 -10.40 17.05
CA ARG A 78 35.60 -9.51 15.90
C ARG A 78 34.36 -8.58 15.88
N ASN A 79 33.21 -9.07 16.36
CA ASN A 79 32.00 -8.26 16.47
C ASN A 79 32.12 -7.16 17.55
N GLY A 80 32.83 -7.44 18.64
CA GLY A 80 33.12 -6.45 19.68
C GLY A 80 34.00 -5.32 19.15
N LEU A 81 35.06 -5.66 18.41
CA LEU A 81 35.92 -4.68 17.74
C LEU A 81 35.16 -3.88 16.69
N TRP A 82 34.33 -4.49 15.88
CA TRP A 82 33.52 -3.80 14.87
C TRP A 82 32.55 -2.77 15.48
N LYS A 83 31.85 -3.16 16.57
CA LYS A 83 30.97 -2.22 17.30
C LYS A 83 31.73 -1.05 17.88
N HIS A 84 32.91 -1.31 18.46
CA HIS A 84 33.77 -0.26 18.96
C HIS A 84 34.22 0.70 17.87
N ASN A 85 34.72 0.21 16.73
CA ASN A 85 35.14 1.05 15.60
C ASN A 85 33.99 1.90 15.06
N LYS A 86 32.78 1.31 14.96
CA LYS A 86 31.59 2.03 14.53
C LYS A 86 31.16 3.13 15.50
N THR A 87 31.39 2.96 16.80
CA THR A 87 30.90 3.91 17.83
C THR A 87 31.94 4.99 18.16
N TYR A 88 33.24 4.65 18.12
CA TYR A 88 34.31 5.52 18.64
C TYR A 88 35.29 5.98 17.58
N HIS A 89 35.34 5.30 16.43
CA HIS A 89 36.29 5.59 15.32
C HIS A 89 35.61 5.71 13.97
N SER A 90 34.27 5.77 13.92
CA SER A 90 33.62 6.29 12.71
C SER A 90 34.16 7.71 12.53
N LYS A 91 34.98 7.92 11.50
CA LYS A 91 35.31 9.26 11.06
C LYS A 91 33.99 10.01 11.01
N LYS A 92 33.88 11.07 11.78
CA LYS A 92 32.92 12.12 11.50
C LYS A 92 33.32 12.58 10.11
N ASP A 93 32.63 12.16 9.08
CA ASP A 93 32.63 12.89 7.82
C ASP A 93 32.35 14.32 8.23
N ASP A 94 33.17 15.24 7.76
CA ASP A 94 33.18 16.64 8.14
C ASP A 94 31.74 17.10 8.32
N ASP A 95 31.37 17.37 9.57
CA ASP A 95 30.09 17.89 9.96
C ASP A 95 29.98 19.28 9.31
N ILE A 96 29.52 19.32 8.06
CA ILE A 96 29.05 20.56 7.45
C ILE A 96 27.99 21.05 8.44
N SER A 97 28.32 22.15 9.12
CA SER A 97 27.40 22.75 10.09
C SER A 97 26.03 22.87 9.44
N ASP A 98 24.95 22.50 10.18
CA ASP A 98 23.58 22.64 9.68
C ASP A 98 23.32 23.98 8.99
N LYS A 99 24.03 25.01 9.46
CA LYS A 99 24.02 26.36 8.92
C LYS A 99 24.69 26.45 7.55
N GLU A 100 25.77 25.72 7.31
CA GLU A 100 26.45 25.64 6.01
C GLU A 100 25.65 24.80 5.01
N LEU A 101 25.02 23.71 5.48
CA LEU A 101 24.12 22.92 4.66
C LEU A 101 22.89 23.72 4.22
N ILE A 102 22.28 24.49 5.14
CA ILE A 102 21.17 25.40 4.83
C ILE A 102 21.61 26.47 3.83
N MET A 103 22.78 27.08 4.02
CA MET A 103 23.31 28.08 3.09
C MET A 103 23.58 27.50 1.70
N MET A 104 24.08 26.26 1.62
CA MET A 104 24.31 25.56 0.36
C MET A 104 22.99 25.26 -0.37
N LEU A 105 21.96 24.78 0.35
CA LEU A 105 20.63 24.54 -0.20
C LEU A 105 19.95 25.83 -0.67
N ILE A 106 20.10 26.94 0.06
CA ILE A 106 19.58 28.25 -0.36
C ILE A 106 20.28 28.73 -1.63
N LYS A 107 21.59 28.53 -1.75
CA LYS A 107 22.40 28.90 -2.93
C LYS A 107 21.96 28.07 -4.14
N GLU A 108 21.85 26.74 -4.01
CA GLU A 108 21.36 25.86 -5.08
C GLU A 108 19.96 26.23 -5.54
N ASN A 109 19.03 26.53 -4.61
CA ASN A 109 17.70 27.01 -4.94
C ASN A 109 17.72 28.34 -5.70
N SER A 110 18.60 29.27 -5.34
CA SER A 110 18.72 30.55 -6.04
C SER A 110 19.32 30.38 -7.44
N GLU A 111 20.29 29.49 -7.62
CA GLU A 111 20.87 29.16 -8.92
C GLU A 111 19.86 28.45 -9.82
N PHE A 112 19.07 27.51 -9.26
CA PHE A 112 17.98 26.86 -9.97
C PHE A 112 16.89 27.86 -10.41
N LYS A 113 16.50 28.79 -9.54
CA LYS A 113 15.54 29.86 -9.86
C LYS A 113 16.07 30.76 -10.97
N ASN A 114 17.37 31.14 -10.91
CA ASN A 114 18.00 31.95 -11.95
C ASN A 114 18.11 31.20 -13.29
N MET A 115 18.35 29.88 -13.24
CA MET A 115 18.37 29.04 -14.43
C MET A 115 16.97 28.92 -15.06
N MET A 116 15.94 28.76 -14.24
CA MET A 116 14.54 28.80 -14.71
C MET A 116 14.18 30.16 -15.33
N MET A 117 14.56 31.26 -14.68
CA MET A 117 14.31 32.59 -15.24
C MET A 117 15.02 32.79 -16.59
N LYS A 118 16.28 32.34 -16.73
CA LYS A 118 17.00 32.37 -18.02
C LYS A 118 16.33 31.50 -19.09
N VAL A 119 15.77 30.37 -18.73
CA VAL A 119 15.02 29.51 -19.66
C VAL A 119 13.72 30.20 -20.10
N VAL A 120 13.05 30.91 -19.18
CA VAL A 120 11.83 31.68 -19.47
C VAL A 120 12.13 32.94 -20.32
N GLU A 121 13.23 33.66 -20.00
CA GLU A 121 13.65 34.86 -20.72
C GLU A 121 14.23 34.55 -22.11
N ASN A 122 14.99 33.46 -22.24
CA ASN A 122 15.63 33.10 -23.51
C ASN A 122 14.73 32.29 -24.45
N GLY A 123 13.45 32.06 -24.11
CA GLY A 123 12.52 31.29 -24.93
C GLY A 123 13.22 30.06 -25.53
N THR A 124 12.69 28.90 -25.48
CA THR A 124 13.29 27.67 -26.04
C THR A 124 13.56 27.79 -27.54
N ASN A 125 14.60 28.54 -27.91
CA ASN A 125 15.13 28.56 -29.26
C ASN A 125 16.15 27.43 -29.39
N ASN A 126 15.67 26.20 -29.47
CA ASN A 126 16.47 25.11 -29.99
C ASN A 126 16.47 25.21 -31.52
N THR A 127 17.46 25.93 -32.03
CA THR A 127 17.79 25.92 -33.46
C THR A 127 18.54 24.63 -33.77
N THR A 128 17.84 23.59 -34.11
CA THR A 128 18.38 22.54 -34.97
C THR A 128 17.72 22.71 -36.33
N ASN A 129 18.55 23.18 -37.29
CA ASN A 129 18.21 23.27 -38.69
C ASN A 129 17.69 21.91 -39.19
N ASN A 130 16.40 21.82 -39.46
CA ASN A 130 15.87 21.01 -40.54
C ASN A 130 14.63 21.68 -41.09
N THR A 131 14.80 22.17 -42.31
CA THR A 131 13.80 22.82 -43.15
C THR A 131 12.65 21.85 -43.37
N THR A 132 11.51 22.07 -42.75
CA THR A 132 10.20 21.77 -43.32
C THR A 132 9.18 22.64 -42.59
N THR A 133 8.62 23.57 -43.33
CA THR A 133 7.49 24.39 -42.98
C THR A 133 6.31 23.55 -42.52
N HIS A 134 6.00 23.60 -41.23
CA HIS A 134 4.66 23.33 -40.73
C HIS A 134 4.28 24.40 -39.69
N ILE A 135 3.37 25.21 -40.11
CA ILE A 135 2.68 26.28 -39.46
C ILE A 135 1.94 25.74 -38.24
N ASN A 136 2.12 26.44 -37.10
CA ASN A 136 1.27 26.42 -35.91
C ASN A 136 0.91 25.07 -35.29
N SER A 137 1.82 24.54 -34.50
CA SER A 137 1.45 23.65 -33.41
C SER A 137 1.76 24.35 -32.09
N HIS A 138 0.76 25.00 -31.51
CA HIS A 138 0.76 25.36 -30.06
C HIS A 138 0.63 24.07 -29.25
N ASN A 139 1.60 23.18 -29.31
CA ASN A 139 1.69 22.05 -28.40
C ASN A 139 2.16 22.57 -27.04
N LYS A 140 1.24 23.13 -26.26
CA LYS A 140 1.45 23.27 -24.83
C LYS A 140 1.58 21.85 -24.28
N ALA A 141 2.79 21.41 -23.99
CA ALA A 141 3.03 20.11 -23.38
C ALA A 141 2.27 20.07 -22.06
N PHE A 142 1.33 19.12 -21.91
CA PHE A 142 0.58 18.94 -20.68
C PHE A 142 1.52 18.65 -19.49
N ASN A 143 1.49 19.53 -18.50
CA ASN A 143 2.26 19.38 -17.27
C ASN A 143 1.37 18.83 -16.15
N LEU A 144 1.54 17.56 -15.81
CA LEU A 144 0.76 16.88 -14.80
C LEU A 144 0.90 17.52 -13.41
N ASN A 145 2.12 17.94 -13.03
CA ASN A 145 2.35 18.56 -11.73
C ASN A 145 1.62 19.90 -11.62
N PHE A 146 1.64 20.69 -12.69
CA PHE A 146 0.87 21.93 -12.75
C PHE A 146 -0.64 21.66 -12.65
N PHE A 147 -1.14 20.66 -13.40
CA PHE A 147 -2.54 20.29 -13.36
C PHE A 147 -2.98 19.89 -11.94
N LEU A 148 -2.24 19.03 -11.27
CA LEU A 148 -2.61 18.54 -9.94
C LEU A 148 -2.49 19.63 -8.86
N ASN A 149 -1.39 20.40 -8.86
CA ASN A 149 -1.07 21.32 -7.76
C ASN A 149 -1.63 22.72 -7.94
N GLU A 150 -1.90 23.16 -9.19
CA GLU A 150 -2.45 24.49 -9.47
C GLU A 150 -3.91 24.41 -9.92
N THR A 151 -4.22 23.63 -10.97
CA THR A 151 -5.59 23.52 -11.47
C THR A 151 -6.50 22.80 -10.48
N CYS A 152 -6.02 21.72 -9.86
CA CYS A 152 -6.76 20.89 -8.91
C CYS A 152 -6.37 21.17 -7.44
N LYS A 153 -5.82 22.36 -7.14
CA LYS A 153 -5.40 22.72 -5.77
C LYS A 153 -6.55 22.66 -4.76
N ASP A 154 -7.75 23.04 -5.18
CA ASP A 154 -8.95 23.06 -4.35
C ASP A 154 -9.77 21.78 -4.41
N ALA A 155 -9.26 20.72 -5.07
CA ALA A 155 -9.89 19.42 -5.10
C ALA A 155 -10.09 18.87 -3.67
N MET A 156 -11.20 18.18 -3.45
CA MET A 156 -11.49 17.57 -2.14
C MET A 156 -10.58 16.37 -1.85
N ASN A 157 -10.44 16.02 -0.58
CA ASN A 157 -9.77 14.76 -0.22
C ASN A 157 -10.67 13.57 -0.53
N ILE A 158 -10.07 12.42 -0.82
CA ILE A 158 -10.81 11.17 -1.08
C ILE A 158 -11.69 10.77 0.10
N THR A 159 -11.23 11.00 1.32
CA THR A 159 -11.98 10.74 2.55
C THR A 159 -13.23 11.61 2.65
N ASP A 160 -13.14 12.90 2.27
CA ASP A 160 -14.26 13.83 2.29
C ASP A 160 -15.26 13.49 1.19
N PHE A 161 -14.77 13.15 -0.01
CA PHE A 161 -15.60 12.63 -1.09
C PHE A 161 -16.40 11.41 -0.67
N ILE A 162 -15.75 10.38 -0.11
CA ILE A 162 -16.45 9.18 0.38
C ILE A 162 -17.49 9.54 1.44
N SER A 163 -17.17 10.47 2.33
CA SER A 163 -18.07 10.91 3.39
C SER A 163 -19.30 11.63 2.84
N SER A 164 -19.14 12.41 1.78
CA SER A 164 -20.21 13.17 1.11
C SER A 164 -21.19 12.30 0.32
N ILE A 165 -20.79 11.08 -0.09
CA ILE A 165 -21.66 10.17 -0.84
C ILE A 165 -22.92 9.84 -0.04
N LYS A 166 -24.05 10.30 -0.55
CA LYS A 166 -25.38 9.96 -0.04
C LYS A 166 -25.96 8.83 -0.87
N LEU A 167 -26.10 7.66 -0.26
CA LEU A 167 -26.69 6.48 -0.89
C LEU A 167 -28.21 6.51 -0.73
N ASN A 168 -28.91 6.08 -1.76
CA ASN A 168 -30.34 5.83 -1.72
C ASN A 168 -30.64 4.32 -1.87
N LEU A 169 -31.88 3.93 -1.64
CA LEU A 169 -32.27 2.52 -1.75
C LEU A 169 -32.22 2.00 -3.19
N GLU A 170 -32.31 2.88 -4.17
CA GLU A 170 -32.17 2.53 -5.59
C GLU A 170 -30.72 2.10 -5.91
N ASP A 171 -29.71 2.76 -5.33
CA ASP A 171 -28.30 2.38 -5.48
C ASP A 171 -28.06 0.96 -4.95
N LEU A 172 -28.71 0.61 -3.83
CA LEU A 172 -28.68 -0.75 -3.26
C LEU A 172 -29.38 -1.77 -4.16
N GLU A 173 -30.59 -1.47 -4.66
CA GLU A 173 -31.30 -2.34 -5.60
C GLU A 173 -30.52 -2.54 -6.91
N ASN A 174 -29.90 -1.50 -7.43
CA ASN A 174 -29.04 -1.58 -8.60
C ASN A 174 -27.84 -2.50 -8.34
N THR A 175 -27.24 -2.43 -7.14
CA THR A 175 -26.18 -3.37 -6.73
C THR A 175 -26.72 -4.81 -6.70
N GLY A 176 -27.91 -5.02 -6.16
CA GLY A 176 -28.57 -6.33 -6.15
C GLY A 176 -28.88 -6.88 -7.56
N ARG A 177 -29.24 -6.03 -8.51
CA ARG A 177 -29.56 -6.44 -9.88
C ARG A 177 -28.34 -6.64 -10.78
N ARG A 178 -27.32 -5.78 -10.66
CA ARG A 178 -26.15 -5.72 -11.56
C ARG A 178 -24.91 -6.41 -11.01
N GLY A 179 -24.91 -6.73 -9.71
CA GLY A 179 -23.79 -7.32 -9.00
C GLY A 179 -22.85 -6.28 -8.38
N TYR A 180 -21.95 -6.78 -7.54
CA TYR A 180 -21.06 -5.98 -6.70
C TYR A 180 -20.21 -4.99 -7.49
N ILE A 181 -19.52 -5.48 -8.54
CA ILE A 181 -18.56 -4.67 -9.31
C ILE A 181 -19.26 -3.49 -9.97
N GLU A 182 -20.32 -3.75 -10.71
CA GLU A 182 -21.03 -2.71 -11.44
C GLU A 182 -21.79 -1.76 -10.49
N GLY A 183 -22.43 -2.31 -9.45
CA GLY A 183 -23.15 -1.52 -8.45
C GLY A 183 -22.26 -0.52 -7.74
N ILE A 184 -21.10 -0.95 -7.21
CA ILE A 184 -20.18 -0.08 -6.48
C ILE A 184 -19.48 0.90 -7.44
N SER A 185 -19.09 0.44 -8.66
CA SER A 185 -18.53 1.34 -9.67
C SER A 185 -19.51 2.47 -10.00
N ASN A 186 -20.78 2.15 -10.25
CA ASN A 186 -21.79 3.15 -10.59
C ASN A 186 -22.03 4.16 -9.47
N ILE A 187 -22.03 3.73 -8.20
CA ILE A 187 -22.14 4.62 -7.05
C ILE A 187 -21.01 5.63 -7.06
N ILE A 188 -19.77 5.18 -7.21
CA ILE A 188 -18.58 6.04 -7.22
C ILE A 188 -18.63 6.99 -8.40
N LEU A 189 -18.85 6.48 -9.62
CA LEU A 189 -18.84 7.26 -10.85
C LEU A 189 -19.97 8.30 -10.91
N LYS A 190 -21.18 7.94 -10.48
CA LYS A 190 -22.31 8.87 -10.37
C LYS A 190 -21.96 10.07 -9.50
N ASN A 191 -21.31 9.84 -8.36
CA ASN A 191 -20.93 10.91 -7.45
C ASN A 191 -19.72 11.71 -7.96
N LEU A 192 -18.74 11.07 -8.61
CA LEU A 192 -17.62 11.77 -9.26
C LEU A 192 -18.07 12.66 -10.42
N ASN A 193 -19.05 12.21 -11.21
CA ASN A 193 -19.57 12.98 -12.35
C ASN A 193 -20.40 14.20 -11.94
N ASN A 194 -20.90 14.23 -10.71
CA ASN A 194 -21.56 15.40 -10.13
C ASN A 194 -20.57 16.48 -9.65
N ILE A 195 -19.25 16.22 -9.73
CA ILE A 195 -18.19 17.12 -9.30
C ILE A 195 -17.41 17.54 -10.53
N GLU A 196 -17.12 18.83 -10.63
CA GLU A 196 -16.27 19.37 -11.69
C GLU A 196 -14.90 18.72 -11.68
N GLN A 197 -14.30 18.53 -12.85
CA GLN A 197 -13.07 17.75 -13.00
C GLN A 197 -11.96 18.23 -12.07
N HIS A 198 -11.75 19.54 -11.96
CA HIS A 198 -10.69 20.12 -11.12
C HIS A 198 -10.94 19.96 -9.60
N MET A 199 -12.18 19.66 -9.19
CA MET A 199 -12.56 19.41 -7.79
C MET A 199 -12.56 17.94 -7.40
N ARG A 200 -12.38 17.02 -8.37
CA ARG A 200 -12.38 15.59 -8.11
C ARG A 200 -11.14 15.17 -7.32
N PRO A 201 -11.28 14.24 -6.35
CA PRO A 201 -10.18 13.76 -5.52
C PRO A 201 -9.28 12.74 -6.23
N LEU A 202 -9.58 12.38 -7.47
CA LEU A 202 -8.98 11.27 -8.18
C LEU A 202 -8.84 11.58 -9.66
N HIS A 203 -7.64 11.35 -10.22
CA HIS A 203 -7.35 11.48 -11.64
C HIS A 203 -6.51 10.31 -12.15
N CYS A 204 -6.76 9.88 -13.38
CA CYS A 204 -5.97 8.87 -14.09
C CYS A 204 -5.11 9.56 -15.16
N SER A 205 -3.80 9.43 -15.09
CA SER A 205 -2.88 10.01 -16.08
C SER A 205 -2.57 9.06 -17.25
N ASP A 206 -2.67 7.75 -17.02
CA ASP A 206 -2.49 6.69 -18.03
C ASP A 206 -3.49 5.56 -17.78
N GLN A 207 -4.50 5.49 -18.65
CA GLN A 207 -5.55 4.48 -18.56
C GLN A 207 -5.02 3.05 -18.76
N LYS A 208 -4.06 2.86 -19.68
CA LYS A 208 -3.54 1.53 -20.00
C LYS A 208 -2.74 0.92 -18.86
N ARG A 209 -1.99 1.78 -18.13
CA ARG A 209 -1.17 1.40 -16.98
C ARG A 209 -1.90 1.61 -15.66
N GLU A 210 -3.13 2.16 -15.70
CA GLU A 210 -3.93 2.53 -14.53
C GLU A 210 -3.14 3.37 -13.51
N ILE A 211 -2.41 4.39 -14.02
CA ILE A 211 -1.65 5.30 -13.17
C ILE A 211 -2.61 6.32 -12.59
N LEU A 212 -2.91 6.19 -11.31
CA LEU A 212 -3.87 6.98 -10.56
C LEU A 212 -3.17 7.92 -9.59
N TYR A 213 -3.71 9.14 -9.49
CA TYR A 213 -3.33 10.14 -8.50
C TYR A 213 -4.55 10.43 -7.63
N VAL A 214 -4.36 10.35 -6.33
CA VAL A 214 -5.42 10.53 -5.34
C VAL A 214 -5.03 11.66 -4.40
N LYS A 215 -5.95 12.57 -4.12
CA LYS A 215 -5.76 13.59 -3.11
C LYS A 215 -6.22 13.06 -1.75
N ASP A 216 -5.29 12.97 -0.81
CA ASP A 216 -5.57 12.60 0.57
C ASP A 216 -4.75 13.50 1.50
N ASN A 217 -5.31 13.89 2.64
CA ASN A 217 -4.68 14.84 3.57
C ASN A 217 -4.16 16.14 2.90
N ASN A 218 -4.88 16.65 1.89
CA ASN A 218 -4.56 17.83 1.08
C ASN A 218 -3.30 17.68 0.19
N GLU A 219 -2.80 16.47 0.00
CA GLU A 219 -1.65 16.19 -0.86
C GLU A 219 -2.04 15.22 -1.99
N TRP A 220 -1.50 15.47 -3.20
CA TRP A 220 -1.64 14.57 -4.32
C TRP A 220 -0.61 13.46 -4.25
N THR A 221 -1.07 12.22 -4.11
CA THR A 221 -0.22 11.04 -4.03
C THR A 221 -0.46 10.13 -5.24
N LYS A 222 0.61 9.68 -5.88
CA LYS A 222 0.53 8.62 -6.88
C LYS A 222 0.27 7.29 -6.17
N GLU A 223 -0.78 6.59 -6.59
CA GLU A 223 -1.05 5.24 -6.08
C GLU A 223 0.05 4.25 -6.47
N THR A 224 0.37 3.36 -5.55
CA THR A 224 1.23 2.21 -5.81
C THR A 224 0.48 1.14 -6.60
N ASP A 225 1.16 0.07 -7.02
CA ASP A 225 0.55 -1.02 -7.77
C ASP A 225 -0.63 -1.69 -7.04
N ASP A 226 -0.55 -1.77 -5.69
CA ASP A 226 -1.62 -2.33 -4.84
C ASP A 226 -2.80 -1.37 -4.60
N LYS A 227 -2.68 -0.10 -4.99
CA LYS A 227 -3.70 0.94 -4.90
C LYS A 227 -4.43 0.98 -3.53
N PRO A 228 -3.70 1.14 -2.43
CA PRO A 228 -4.26 0.98 -1.08
C PRO A 228 -5.28 2.05 -0.71
N ILE A 229 -5.08 3.32 -1.13
CA ILE A 229 -5.98 4.43 -0.80
C ILE A 229 -7.33 4.20 -1.48
N LEU A 230 -7.32 3.91 -2.79
CA LEU A 230 -8.53 3.66 -3.55
C LEU A 230 -9.23 2.36 -3.12
N THR A 231 -8.46 1.32 -2.79
CA THR A 231 -8.99 0.07 -2.22
C THR A 231 -9.77 0.33 -0.92
N LYS A 232 -9.21 1.15 -0.02
CA LYS A 232 -9.87 1.56 1.22
C LYS A 232 -11.13 2.37 0.94
N ALA A 233 -11.07 3.29 -0.02
CA ALA A 233 -12.20 4.10 -0.45
C ALA A 233 -13.36 3.23 -0.96
N ILE A 234 -13.09 2.27 -1.86
CA ILE A 234 -14.07 1.32 -2.40
C ILE A 234 -14.72 0.49 -1.28
N LYS A 235 -13.92 -0.04 -0.35
CA LYS A 235 -14.43 -0.79 0.81
C LYS A 235 -15.36 0.05 1.67
N ASN A 236 -15.07 1.34 1.86
CA ASN A 236 -15.91 2.24 2.63
C ASN A 236 -17.25 2.52 1.92
N VAL A 237 -17.26 2.71 0.60
CA VAL A 237 -18.50 2.87 -0.19
C VAL A 237 -19.34 1.59 -0.11
N ALA A 238 -18.72 0.43 -0.30
CA ALA A 238 -19.41 -0.85 -0.18
C ALA A 238 -20.01 -1.07 1.21
N HIS A 239 -19.29 -0.69 2.26
CA HIS A 239 -19.80 -0.77 3.63
C HIS A 239 -21.01 0.16 3.85
N LYS A 240 -20.98 1.39 3.32
CA LYS A 240 -22.14 2.29 3.35
C LYS A 240 -23.32 1.69 2.62
N ASN A 241 -23.09 1.02 1.46
CA ASN A 241 -24.14 0.37 0.69
C ASN A 241 -24.78 -0.78 1.44
N ILE A 242 -23.98 -1.65 2.08
CA ILE A 242 -24.48 -2.77 2.91
C ILE A 242 -25.38 -2.26 4.06
N LYS A 243 -25.03 -1.15 4.68
CA LYS A 243 -25.85 -0.56 5.76
C LYS A 243 -27.26 -0.18 5.32
N GLN A 244 -27.48 0.06 4.02
CA GLN A 244 -28.82 0.35 3.49
C GLN A 244 -29.75 -0.87 3.48
N ILE A 245 -29.23 -2.11 3.60
CA ILE A 245 -30.03 -3.33 3.58
C ILE A 245 -31.09 -3.33 4.67
N GLN A 246 -30.73 -2.87 5.87
CA GLN A 246 -31.70 -2.77 6.98
C GLN A 246 -32.86 -1.81 6.63
N TYR A 247 -32.55 -0.59 6.13
CA TYR A 247 -33.55 0.39 5.74
C TYR A 247 -34.44 -0.11 4.60
N TRP A 248 -33.84 -0.83 3.64
CA TRP A 248 -34.58 -1.42 2.54
C TRP A 248 -35.57 -2.50 3.04
N ARG A 249 -35.12 -3.36 3.95
CA ARG A 249 -35.95 -4.39 4.58
C ARG A 249 -37.12 -3.80 5.36
N ASP A 250 -36.88 -2.73 6.13
CA ASP A 250 -37.91 -2.06 6.91
C ASP A 250 -38.98 -1.42 6.00
N LYS A 251 -38.61 -0.97 4.80
CA LYS A 251 -39.56 -0.48 3.79
C LYS A 251 -40.24 -1.58 2.98
N ASN A 252 -39.76 -2.80 3.03
CA ASN A 252 -40.26 -3.93 2.27
C ASN A 252 -40.47 -5.15 3.19
N PRO A 253 -41.43 -5.09 4.14
CA PRO A 253 -41.61 -6.14 5.14
C PRO A 253 -41.97 -7.51 4.54
N ASP A 254 -42.56 -7.54 3.35
CA ASP A 254 -42.89 -8.72 2.58
C ASP A 254 -41.67 -9.46 1.98
N CYS A 255 -40.45 -8.85 2.06
CA CYS A 255 -39.24 -9.49 1.57
C CYS A 255 -38.82 -10.74 2.35
N THR A 256 -39.39 -10.99 3.52
CA THR A 256 -39.16 -12.20 4.32
C THR A 256 -40.06 -13.34 3.94
N SER A 257 -41.13 -13.10 3.15
CA SER A 257 -42.04 -14.12 2.66
C SER A 257 -41.48 -14.78 1.38
N CYS A 258 -41.35 -16.11 1.38
CA CYS A 258 -40.78 -16.84 0.23
C CYS A 258 -41.62 -16.72 -1.04
N ASP A 259 -42.91 -16.37 -0.95
CA ASP A 259 -43.81 -16.20 -2.10
C ASP A 259 -43.76 -14.80 -2.70
N SER A 260 -43.03 -13.88 -2.08
CA SER A 260 -42.93 -12.50 -2.54
C SER A 260 -41.79 -12.31 -3.56
N ARG A 261 -42.07 -11.59 -4.67
CA ARG A 261 -41.02 -11.15 -5.62
C ARG A 261 -39.95 -10.27 -4.96
N LYS A 262 -40.27 -9.64 -3.82
CA LYS A 262 -39.29 -8.84 -3.05
C LYS A 262 -38.35 -9.74 -2.28
N ASN A 263 -38.69 -10.97 -1.97
CA ASN A 263 -37.80 -11.95 -1.37
C ASN A 263 -36.64 -12.27 -2.34
N ASP A 264 -36.95 -12.53 -3.61
CA ASP A 264 -35.93 -12.81 -4.63
C ASP A 264 -34.96 -11.62 -4.78
N LEU A 265 -35.50 -10.39 -4.78
CA LEU A 265 -34.67 -9.18 -4.85
C LEU A 265 -33.84 -9.00 -3.59
N TYR A 266 -34.41 -9.26 -2.42
CA TYR A 266 -33.68 -9.21 -1.15
C TYR A 266 -32.49 -10.17 -1.12
N LEU A 267 -32.68 -11.42 -1.53
CA LEU A 267 -31.60 -12.41 -1.61
C LEU A 267 -30.51 -11.98 -2.57
N LYS A 268 -30.86 -11.39 -3.74
CA LYS A 268 -29.92 -10.82 -4.68
C LYS A 268 -29.15 -9.63 -4.08
N ILE A 269 -29.87 -8.73 -3.39
CA ILE A 269 -29.23 -7.58 -2.71
C ILE A 269 -28.21 -8.08 -1.69
N VAL A 270 -28.57 -9.02 -0.82
CA VAL A 270 -27.66 -9.55 0.20
C VAL A 270 -26.45 -10.24 -0.44
N SER A 271 -26.68 -11.12 -1.41
CA SER A 271 -25.61 -11.85 -2.09
C SER A 271 -24.66 -10.92 -2.87
N ASN A 272 -25.23 -10.00 -3.66
CA ASN A 272 -24.47 -9.12 -4.55
C ASN A 272 -23.87 -7.88 -3.86
N SER A 273 -24.23 -7.62 -2.60
CA SER A 273 -23.57 -6.57 -1.80
C SER A 273 -22.27 -7.05 -1.14
N MET A 274 -22.00 -8.35 -1.18
CA MET A 274 -20.76 -8.93 -0.63
C MET A 274 -19.64 -8.92 -1.69
N ASN A 275 -18.42 -8.66 -1.24
CA ASN A 275 -17.23 -8.61 -2.10
C ASN A 275 -16.64 -10.01 -2.36
N GLY A 276 -17.46 -10.96 -2.83
CA GLY A 276 -17.02 -12.33 -3.08
C GLY A 276 -16.94 -13.20 -1.82
N LEU A 277 -16.76 -14.52 -2.01
CA LEU A 277 -16.69 -15.52 -0.94
C LEU A 277 -15.26 -15.74 -0.42
N THR A 278 -14.27 -15.43 -1.23
CA THR A 278 -12.84 -15.59 -0.91
C THR A 278 -12.12 -14.25 -0.96
N GLU A 279 -10.99 -14.15 -0.25
CA GLU A 279 -10.15 -12.95 -0.26
C GLU A 279 -9.60 -12.67 -1.67
N GLU A 280 -9.27 -13.72 -2.42
CA GLU A 280 -8.76 -13.60 -3.78
C GLU A 280 -9.83 -13.06 -4.74
N GLU A 281 -11.07 -13.56 -4.64
CA GLU A 281 -12.20 -13.06 -5.40
C GLU A 281 -12.49 -11.60 -5.06
N GLY A 282 -12.48 -11.27 -3.76
CA GLY A 282 -12.65 -9.91 -3.29
C GLY A 282 -11.62 -8.94 -3.86
N ARG A 283 -10.36 -9.35 -3.94
CA ARG A 283 -9.28 -8.57 -4.56
C ARG A 283 -9.51 -8.37 -6.06
N LYS A 284 -9.89 -9.43 -6.78
CA LYS A 284 -10.22 -9.36 -8.22
C LYS A 284 -11.39 -8.40 -8.49
N ASN A 285 -12.41 -8.43 -7.62
CA ASN A 285 -13.56 -7.54 -7.74
C ASN A 285 -13.18 -6.08 -7.54
N ILE A 286 -12.37 -5.78 -6.51
CA ILE A 286 -11.86 -4.44 -6.26
C ILE A 286 -11.03 -3.93 -7.44
N ASN A 287 -10.13 -4.75 -8.00
CA ASN A 287 -9.33 -4.38 -9.16
C ASN A 287 -10.19 -4.04 -10.38
N LYS A 288 -11.29 -4.77 -10.62
CA LYS A 288 -12.23 -4.44 -11.69
C LYS A 288 -12.94 -3.10 -11.46
N ILE A 289 -13.32 -2.80 -10.21
CA ILE A 289 -13.90 -1.50 -9.85
C ILE A 289 -12.88 -0.39 -10.11
N ILE A 290 -11.61 -0.58 -9.70
CA ILE A 290 -10.53 0.36 -9.95
C ILE A 290 -10.36 0.62 -11.44
N SER A 291 -10.34 -0.43 -12.27
CA SER A 291 -10.25 -0.30 -13.72
C SER A 291 -11.42 0.50 -14.31
N ASN A 292 -12.65 0.28 -13.81
CA ASN A 292 -13.81 1.04 -14.25
C ASN A 292 -13.69 2.53 -13.88
N VAL A 293 -13.26 2.82 -12.65
CA VAL A 293 -13.05 4.20 -12.17
C VAL A 293 -11.92 4.87 -12.94
N ALA A 294 -10.81 4.17 -13.19
CA ALA A 294 -9.68 4.69 -13.93
C ALA A 294 -10.06 5.14 -15.36
N LYS A 295 -10.94 4.38 -16.05
CA LYS A 295 -11.42 4.74 -17.40
C LYS A 295 -12.15 6.06 -17.44
N GLU A 296 -12.99 6.33 -16.44
CA GLU A 296 -13.85 7.51 -16.39
C GLU A 296 -13.17 8.75 -15.76
N THR A 297 -11.99 8.57 -15.17
CA THR A 297 -11.24 9.65 -14.51
C THR A 297 -9.97 10.04 -15.27
N VAL A 298 -9.85 9.65 -16.53
CA VAL A 298 -8.72 10.02 -17.40
C VAL A 298 -8.65 11.53 -17.58
N ILE A 299 -7.45 12.07 -17.37
CA ILE A 299 -7.19 13.50 -17.61
C ILE A 299 -7.27 13.78 -19.12
N GLN A 300 -8.18 14.68 -19.52
CA GLN A 300 -8.25 15.17 -20.88
C GLN A 300 -7.13 16.18 -21.10
N LYS A 301 -6.11 15.80 -21.87
CA LYS A 301 -4.90 16.60 -22.08
C LYS A 301 -5.08 17.74 -23.07
N ASP A 302 -6.20 17.74 -23.79
CA ASP A 302 -6.46 18.67 -24.90
C ASP A 302 -7.24 19.93 -24.50
N LEU A 303 -7.59 20.10 -23.22
CA LEU A 303 -8.43 21.20 -22.72
C LEU A 303 -7.65 22.29 -21.96
N HIS A 304 -6.32 22.29 -22.01
CA HIS A 304 -5.51 23.27 -21.24
C HIS A 304 -4.41 23.92 -22.09
#